data_8cdbc98efbccf1495321ffd1e587b3be
#
_entry.id   8cdbc98efbccf1495321ffd1e587b3be
#
_cell.length_a   1.000
_cell.length_b   1.000
_cell.length_c   1.000
_cell.angle_alpha   90.00
_cell.angle_beta   90.00
_cell.angle_gamma   90.00
#
_symmetry.space_group_name_H-M   'P 1'
#
loop_
_entity.id
_entity.type
_entity.pdbx_description
1 polymer ?
#
loop_
_entity_poly.entity_id
_entity_poly.type
_entity_poly.pdbx_seq_one_letter_code
_entity_poly.pdbx_strand_id
1 'polypeptide(L)'
;MSSRVRQILFASLAVLLPVLLLLLGIWLGGHPNNLPNFARKAFVANNDTQVIGEAIERVSHDYYRPVSKSALANSSVAGLISSLHDPYSEYLSPKEFTSFDQPASFAGIGVSVDPKTAGLEVVHVFNSSPAQRAGLKPGEMIVAVGSRSLHGVPADTATALIKGPPGTDVELTVKPVHGAPHKLTVTRAIISEPVVASMMRTVHGVKLGWVYLATFSEGSAAEVRSAVEKLIKQGARGLVLDLRADGGGLVSEARLIASIFIPSGVIVTTRGRSQPTTVLTATGSAIAGQVPMVVLVDRDTASASEIVTAALQDHRRATVVGTHTYGKGVFQELEPLSGGGAIKITVGEYFTPNGRNLGGGGVKEGAGITPEVRVPSGVDTEHGLEVALHTLLAKVK
;
A
#
# COMPACT_ATOMS: atom_id res chain seq x y z
N MET A 1 -33.16 66.71 -16.51
CA MET A 1 -31.71 66.64 -16.32
C MET A 1 -31.05 66.65 -17.69
N SER A 2 -30.25 67.69 -18.00
CA SER A 2 -29.67 67.80 -19.33
C SER A 2 -28.68 66.67 -19.65
N SER A 3 -28.52 66.34 -20.92
CA SER A 3 -27.61 65.27 -21.38
C SER A 3 -26.18 65.45 -20.86
N ARG A 4 -25.71 66.67 -20.73
CA ARG A 4 -24.38 67.04 -20.18
C ARG A 4 -24.24 66.67 -18.68
N VAL A 5 -25.27 66.85 -17.88
CA VAL A 5 -25.26 66.50 -16.45
C VAL A 5 -25.21 64.99 -16.24
N ARG A 6 -25.91 64.21 -17.11
CA ARG A 6 -25.83 62.74 -17.12
C ARG A 6 -24.44 62.24 -17.53
N GLN A 7 -23.81 62.86 -18.54
CA GLN A 7 -22.45 62.48 -18.97
C GLN A 7 -21.39 62.74 -17.90
N ILE A 8 -21.47 63.89 -17.20
CA ILE A 8 -20.56 64.25 -16.11
C ILE A 8 -20.74 63.29 -14.95
N LEU A 9 -21.98 62.93 -14.57
CA LEU A 9 -22.28 61.98 -13.53
C LEU A 9 -21.77 60.56 -13.88
N PHE A 10 -21.93 60.11 -15.13
CA PHE A 10 -21.38 58.83 -15.58
C PHE A 10 -19.85 58.81 -15.58
N ALA A 11 -19.20 59.89 -16.04
CA ALA A 11 -17.74 59.99 -16.05
C ALA A 11 -17.15 60.06 -14.64
N SER A 12 -17.77 60.80 -13.68
CA SER A 12 -17.32 60.80 -12.29
C SER A 12 -17.55 59.48 -11.57
N LEU A 13 -18.64 58.75 -11.84
CA LEU A 13 -18.90 57.42 -11.27
C LEU A 13 -17.91 56.37 -11.83
N ALA A 14 -17.56 56.48 -13.11
CA ALA A 14 -16.59 55.60 -13.76
C ALA A 14 -15.16 55.72 -13.20
N VAL A 15 -14.83 56.88 -12.62
CA VAL A 15 -13.51 57.09 -11.96
C VAL A 15 -13.59 56.82 -10.46
N LEU A 16 -14.64 57.26 -9.80
CA LEU A 16 -14.79 57.11 -8.33
C LEU A 16 -15.00 55.64 -7.93
N LEU A 17 -15.72 54.85 -8.70
CA LEU A 17 -16.00 53.45 -8.35
C LEU A 17 -14.75 52.57 -8.34
N PRO A 18 -13.85 52.62 -9.35
CA PRO A 18 -12.56 51.86 -9.27
C PRO A 18 -11.65 52.33 -8.13
N VAL A 19 -11.61 53.65 -7.86
CA VAL A 19 -10.81 54.18 -6.75
C VAL A 19 -11.36 53.71 -5.40
N LEU A 20 -12.67 53.69 -5.23
CA LEU A 20 -13.31 53.18 -4.01
C LEU A 20 -13.08 51.69 -3.81
N LEU A 21 -13.18 50.89 -4.93
CA LEU A 21 -12.89 49.46 -4.91
C LEU A 21 -11.43 49.18 -4.58
N LEU A 22 -10.51 50.00 -5.10
CA LEU A 22 -9.08 49.90 -4.78
C LEU A 22 -8.79 50.21 -3.30
N LEU A 23 -9.36 51.29 -2.77
CA LEU A 23 -9.23 51.67 -1.37
C LEU A 23 -9.87 50.61 -0.44
N LEU A 24 -11.03 50.10 -0.80
CA LEU A 24 -11.67 49.01 -0.08
C LEU A 24 -10.81 47.74 -0.11
N GLY A 25 -10.20 47.40 -1.26
CA GLY A 25 -9.27 46.28 -1.40
C GLY A 25 -8.03 46.43 -0.52
N ILE A 26 -7.42 47.61 -0.49
CA ILE A 26 -6.27 47.94 0.40
C ILE A 26 -6.68 47.86 1.87
N TRP A 27 -7.86 48.42 2.22
CA TRP A 27 -8.36 48.37 3.59
C TRP A 27 -8.67 46.95 4.05
N LEU A 28 -9.34 46.13 3.20
CA LEU A 28 -9.61 44.73 3.49
C LEU A 28 -8.33 43.90 3.57
N GLY A 29 -7.31 44.18 2.73
CA GLY A 29 -5.99 43.53 2.78
C GLY A 29 -5.25 43.83 4.09
N GLY A 30 -5.43 45.04 4.64
CA GLY A 30 -4.89 45.42 5.97
C GLY A 30 -5.72 44.89 7.15
N HIS A 31 -6.93 44.39 6.94
CA HIS A 31 -7.82 43.92 8.00
C HIS A 31 -8.38 42.53 7.65
N PRO A 32 -7.53 41.52 7.61
CA PRO A 32 -7.88 40.16 7.11
C PRO A 32 -9.02 39.50 7.91
N ASN A 33 -9.21 39.87 9.17
CA ASN A 33 -10.28 39.34 10.00
C ASN A 33 -11.68 39.79 9.60
N ASN A 34 -11.80 40.84 8.77
CA ASN A 34 -13.05 41.35 8.25
C ASN A 34 -13.47 40.71 6.92
N LEU A 35 -12.60 39.86 6.34
CA LEU A 35 -12.91 39.10 5.13
C LEU A 35 -13.78 37.88 5.47
N PRO A 36 -14.78 37.55 4.62
CA PRO A 36 -15.48 36.27 4.71
C PRO A 36 -14.48 35.10 4.67
N ASN A 37 -14.78 33.98 5.33
CA ASN A 37 -13.86 32.85 5.47
C ASN A 37 -13.33 32.32 4.13
N PHE A 38 -14.14 32.33 3.05
CA PHE A 38 -13.70 31.89 1.73
C PHE A 38 -12.66 32.87 1.13
N ALA A 39 -12.85 34.18 1.29
CA ALA A 39 -11.94 35.20 0.76
C ALA A 39 -10.65 35.26 1.60
N ARG A 40 -10.77 35.10 2.94
CA ARG A 40 -9.61 35.00 3.80
C ARG A 40 -8.72 33.82 3.46
N LYS A 41 -9.30 32.62 3.20
CA LYS A 41 -8.55 31.44 2.74
C LYS A 41 -7.90 31.61 1.36
N ALA A 42 -8.52 32.41 0.48
CA ALA A 42 -8.02 32.60 -0.89
C ALA A 42 -6.97 33.72 -1.02
N PHE A 43 -7.04 34.78 -0.19
CA PHE A 43 -6.26 36.00 -0.38
C PHE A 43 -5.34 36.38 0.78
N VAL A 44 -5.48 35.77 1.95
CA VAL A 44 -4.64 36.08 3.10
C VAL A 44 -3.76 34.88 3.41
N ALA A 45 -2.50 34.97 2.99
CA ALA A 45 -1.47 34.08 3.48
C ALA A 45 -1.34 34.24 5.01
N ASN A 46 -1.39 33.14 5.75
CA ASN A 46 -1.15 33.15 7.18
C ASN A 46 0.29 33.65 7.43
N ASN A 47 0.55 34.42 8.49
CA ASN A 47 1.90 34.94 8.80
C ASN A 47 2.95 33.82 8.80
N ASP A 48 2.59 32.63 9.28
CA ASP A 48 3.49 31.48 9.33
C ASP A 48 3.91 30.98 7.93
N THR A 49 2.99 30.99 6.96
CA THR A 49 3.31 30.60 5.58
C THR A 49 4.14 31.67 4.87
N GLN A 50 3.99 32.96 5.22
CA GLN A 50 4.81 34.04 4.69
C GLN A 50 6.26 33.92 5.16
N VAL A 51 6.51 33.56 6.42
CA VAL A 51 7.87 33.36 6.95
C VAL A 51 8.60 32.27 6.20
N ILE A 52 7.93 31.15 5.87
CA ILE A 52 8.53 30.06 5.08
C ILE A 52 8.85 30.55 3.66
N GLY A 53 7.94 31.26 3.02
CA GLY A 53 8.15 31.83 1.68
C GLY A 53 9.31 32.83 1.66
N GLU A 54 9.38 33.77 2.64
CA GLU A 54 10.47 34.73 2.77
C GLU A 54 11.81 34.03 3.01
N ALA A 55 11.86 32.99 3.83
CA ALA A 55 13.07 32.23 4.08
C ALA A 55 13.58 31.55 2.79
N ILE A 56 12.69 30.95 1.99
CA ILE A 56 13.03 30.34 0.70
C ILE A 56 13.60 31.39 -0.26
N GLU A 57 12.96 32.58 -0.36
CA GLU A 57 13.43 33.68 -1.21
C GLU A 57 14.83 34.15 -0.79
N ARG A 58 15.02 34.45 0.49
CA ARG A 58 16.32 34.91 1.02
C ARG A 58 17.42 33.87 0.81
N VAL A 59 17.17 32.60 1.19
CA VAL A 59 18.17 31.56 1.01
C VAL A 59 18.51 31.35 -0.46
N SER A 60 17.52 31.34 -1.36
CA SER A 60 17.78 31.16 -2.79
C SER A 60 18.56 32.32 -3.42
N HIS A 61 18.42 33.55 -2.86
CA HIS A 61 19.09 34.75 -3.36
C HIS A 61 20.47 34.95 -2.74
N ASP A 62 20.57 34.81 -1.41
CA ASP A 62 21.75 35.24 -0.62
C ASP A 62 22.76 34.13 -0.37
N TYR A 63 22.38 32.85 -0.54
CA TYR A 63 23.30 31.76 -0.33
C TYR A 63 24.41 31.75 -1.38
N TYR A 64 25.66 31.58 -0.95
CA TYR A 64 26.86 31.71 -1.80
C TYR A 64 26.94 30.72 -2.98
N ARG A 65 26.11 29.68 -3.01
CA ARG A 65 25.98 28.73 -4.13
C ARG A 65 24.55 28.74 -4.67
N PRO A 66 24.35 28.52 -5.98
CA PRO A 66 23.00 28.41 -6.54
C PRO A 66 22.22 27.28 -5.87
N VAL A 67 21.02 27.57 -5.35
CA VAL A 67 20.07 26.60 -4.77
C VAL A 67 18.71 26.84 -5.41
N SER A 68 18.04 25.77 -5.86
CA SER A 68 16.72 25.91 -6.46
C SER A 68 15.64 26.13 -5.40
N LYS A 69 14.69 27.03 -5.67
CA LYS A 69 13.55 27.27 -4.78
C LYS A 69 12.71 26.01 -4.56
N SER A 70 12.56 25.18 -5.58
CA SER A 70 11.83 23.90 -5.45
C SER A 70 12.54 22.92 -4.51
N ALA A 71 13.86 22.84 -4.55
CA ALA A 71 14.62 22.02 -3.59
C ALA A 71 14.44 22.51 -2.16
N LEU A 72 14.48 23.84 -1.94
CA LEU A 72 14.24 24.45 -0.63
C LEU A 72 12.80 24.21 -0.15
N ALA A 73 11.81 24.32 -1.03
CA ALA A 73 10.41 24.04 -0.70
C ALA A 73 10.22 22.58 -0.29
N ASN A 74 10.75 21.62 -1.07
CA ASN A 74 10.68 20.20 -0.75
C ASN A 74 11.34 19.89 0.61
N SER A 75 12.52 20.46 0.86
CA SER A 75 13.22 20.29 2.14
C SER A 75 12.43 20.91 3.32
N SER A 76 11.74 22.03 3.09
CA SER A 76 10.90 22.67 4.10
C SER A 76 9.71 21.78 4.48
N VAL A 77 9.03 21.20 3.48
CA VAL A 77 7.93 20.25 3.73
C VAL A 77 8.42 18.99 4.45
N ALA A 78 9.56 18.44 4.02
CA ALA A 78 10.17 17.29 4.69
C ALA A 78 10.51 17.60 6.15
N GLY A 79 11.10 18.78 6.43
CA GLY A 79 11.39 19.24 7.79
C GLY A 79 10.14 19.42 8.65
N LEU A 80 9.05 19.95 8.07
CA LEU A 80 7.76 20.11 8.75
C LEU A 80 7.20 18.74 9.18
N ILE A 81 7.21 17.75 8.29
CA ILE A 81 6.73 16.41 8.62
C ILE A 81 7.63 15.73 9.65
N SER A 82 8.96 15.86 9.51
CA SER A 82 9.91 15.30 10.47
C SER A 82 9.72 15.87 11.89
N SER A 83 9.23 17.11 12.02
CA SER A 83 8.98 17.73 13.33
C SER A 83 7.82 17.10 14.11
N LEU A 84 7.00 16.25 13.47
CA LEU A 84 5.96 15.47 14.13
C LEU A 84 6.53 14.31 14.97
N HIS A 85 7.79 13.93 14.75
CA HIS A 85 8.43 12.77 15.37
C HIS A 85 7.65 11.47 15.22
N ASP A 86 6.89 11.37 14.13
CA ASP A 86 6.11 10.20 13.75
C ASP A 86 6.85 9.42 12.63
N PRO A 87 7.35 8.20 12.89
CA PRO A 87 8.11 7.44 11.90
C PRO A 87 7.26 6.94 10.73
N TYR A 88 5.94 7.07 10.81
CA TYR A 88 4.99 6.64 9.77
C TYR A 88 4.53 7.79 8.89
N SER A 89 4.82 9.04 9.30
CA SER A 89 4.55 10.24 8.49
C SER A 89 5.79 10.67 7.74
N GLU A 90 5.67 10.84 6.42
CA GLU A 90 6.78 11.21 5.54
C GLU A 90 6.33 12.11 4.40
N TYR A 91 7.25 12.91 3.89
CA TYR A 91 7.07 13.65 2.66
C TYR A 91 7.66 12.83 1.51
N LEU A 92 6.87 12.60 0.48
CA LEU A 92 7.30 12.01 -0.78
C LEU A 92 7.54 13.13 -1.79
N SER A 93 8.77 13.27 -2.25
CA SER A 93 9.08 14.18 -3.37
C SER A 93 8.30 13.77 -4.64
N PRO A 94 8.18 14.64 -5.67
CA PRO A 94 7.48 14.28 -6.90
C PRO A 94 7.99 12.98 -7.54
N LYS A 95 9.29 12.73 -7.47
CA LYS A 95 9.90 11.50 -7.99
C LYS A 95 9.51 10.28 -7.16
N GLU A 96 9.59 10.39 -5.83
CA GLU A 96 9.22 9.31 -4.90
C GLU A 96 7.72 9.02 -4.95
N PHE A 97 6.87 10.05 -5.03
CA PHE A 97 5.44 9.89 -5.15
C PHE A 97 5.06 9.18 -6.45
N THR A 98 5.66 9.58 -7.59
CA THR A 98 5.45 8.87 -8.85
C THR A 98 5.83 7.39 -8.76
N SER A 99 6.91 7.07 -8.04
CA SER A 99 7.35 5.68 -7.85
C SER A 99 6.46 4.93 -6.85
N PHE A 100 5.93 5.62 -5.84
CA PHE A 100 5.05 5.06 -4.82
C PHE A 100 3.65 4.74 -5.38
N ASP A 101 3.12 5.62 -6.23
CA ASP A 101 1.79 5.49 -6.86
C ASP A 101 1.80 4.47 -8.01
N GLN A 102 3.00 4.05 -8.46
CA GLN A 102 3.08 2.91 -9.37
C GLN A 102 2.75 1.63 -8.57
N PRO A 103 1.71 0.87 -8.98
CA PRO A 103 1.43 -0.41 -8.35
C PRO A 103 2.71 -1.25 -8.30
N ALA A 104 2.90 -2.05 -7.26
CA ALA A 104 3.92 -3.10 -7.22
C ALA A 104 3.80 -4.11 -8.39
N SER A 105 2.76 -3.97 -9.20
CA SER A 105 2.54 -4.62 -10.47
C SER A 105 3.46 -3.99 -11.54
N PHE A 106 4.54 -4.63 -11.86
CA PHE A 106 5.33 -4.25 -13.03
C PHE A 106 4.74 -4.86 -14.30
N ALA A 107 4.63 -4.06 -15.35
CA ALA A 107 4.25 -4.59 -16.65
C ALA A 107 5.45 -5.34 -17.26
N GLY A 108 5.26 -6.61 -17.49
CA GLY A 108 6.30 -7.52 -17.97
C GLY A 108 5.71 -8.81 -18.49
N ILE A 109 6.50 -9.88 -18.46
CA ILE A 109 6.11 -11.19 -18.97
C ILE A 109 5.84 -12.22 -17.87
N GLY A 110 6.18 -11.93 -16.60
CA GLY A 110 5.95 -12.80 -15.44
C GLY A 110 6.96 -13.94 -15.32
N VAL A 111 8.23 -13.56 -15.21
CA VAL A 111 9.35 -14.44 -14.89
C VAL A 111 10.26 -13.84 -13.83
N SER A 112 10.83 -14.71 -12.99
CA SER A 112 12.01 -14.39 -12.19
C SER A 112 13.25 -14.90 -12.96
N VAL A 113 14.29 -14.06 -13.02
CA VAL A 113 15.50 -14.34 -13.81
C VAL A 113 16.76 -14.18 -12.99
N ASP A 114 17.77 -14.98 -13.30
CA ASP A 114 19.12 -14.87 -12.75
C ASP A 114 20.08 -14.39 -13.88
N PRO A 115 20.82 -13.30 -13.70
CA PRO A 115 21.73 -12.80 -14.70
C PRO A 115 22.93 -13.74 -14.89
N LYS A 116 23.22 -14.07 -16.14
CA LYS A 116 24.40 -14.82 -16.58
C LYS A 116 25.12 -14.04 -17.67
N THR A 117 26.39 -14.35 -17.91
CA THR A 117 27.18 -13.70 -18.99
C THR A 117 26.49 -13.83 -20.35
N ALA A 118 25.81 -14.94 -20.61
CA ALA A 118 25.13 -15.19 -21.89
C ALA A 118 23.74 -14.55 -22.03
N GLY A 119 23.15 -14.02 -20.93
CA GLY A 119 21.82 -13.44 -20.90
C GLY A 119 21.13 -13.60 -19.55
N LEU A 120 19.82 -13.82 -19.54
CA LEU A 120 19.01 -13.99 -18.33
C LEU A 120 18.49 -15.42 -18.26
N GLU A 121 18.90 -16.20 -17.26
CA GLU A 121 18.38 -17.53 -16.99
C GLU A 121 17.01 -17.39 -16.30
N VAL A 122 16.01 -18.09 -16.81
CA VAL A 122 14.67 -18.14 -16.21
C VAL A 122 14.69 -19.06 -15.01
N VAL A 123 14.56 -18.50 -13.80
CA VAL A 123 14.53 -19.26 -12.54
C VAL A 123 13.12 -19.72 -12.25
N HIS A 124 12.14 -18.84 -12.45
CA HIS A 124 10.73 -19.14 -12.19
C HIS A 124 9.83 -18.49 -13.25
N VAL A 125 8.74 -19.18 -13.60
CA VAL A 125 7.68 -18.66 -14.47
C VAL A 125 6.40 -18.60 -13.64
N PHE A 126 5.86 -17.39 -13.45
CA PHE A 126 4.65 -17.20 -12.64
C PHE A 126 3.43 -17.86 -13.27
N ASN A 127 2.60 -18.43 -12.43
CA ASN A 127 1.35 -19.06 -12.88
C ASN A 127 0.44 -18.03 -13.56
N SER A 128 -0.23 -18.46 -14.64
CA SER A 128 -1.12 -17.61 -15.44
C SER A 128 -0.45 -16.37 -16.06
N SER A 129 0.88 -16.32 -16.07
CA SER A 129 1.63 -15.23 -16.68
C SER A 129 1.66 -15.29 -18.22
N PRO A 130 1.95 -14.17 -18.90
CA PRO A 130 2.22 -14.17 -20.33
C PRO A 130 3.33 -15.15 -20.75
N ALA A 131 4.41 -15.23 -19.98
CA ALA A 131 5.52 -16.13 -20.24
C ALA A 131 5.08 -17.60 -20.17
N GLN A 132 4.25 -17.97 -19.19
CA GLN A 132 3.70 -19.33 -19.10
C GLN A 132 2.81 -19.68 -20.30
N ARG A 133 1.92 -18.75 -20.70
CA ARG A 133 1.07 -18.94 -21.89
C ARG A 133 1.86 -19.05 -23.17
N ALA A 134 2.98 -18.34 -23.27
CA ALA A 134 3.90 -18.42 -24.39
C ALA A 134 4.79 -19.68 -24.37
N GLY A 135 4.77 -20.46 -23.27
CA GLY A 135 5.50 -21.71 -23.16
C GLY A 135 6.92 -21.62 -22.64
N LEU A 136 7.33 -20.47 -22.07
CA LEU A 136 8.64 -20.28 -21.43
C LEU A 136 8.74 -21.16 -20.17
N LYS A 137 9.91 -21.77 -19.95
CA LYS A 137 10.12 -22.73 -18.86
C LYS A 137 11.31 -22.34 -17.98
N PRO A 138 11.31 -22.72 -16.69
CA PRO A 138 12.48 -22.62 -15.84
C PRO A 138 13.68 -23.36 -16.42
N GLY A 139 14.89 -22.79 -16.25
CA GLY A 139 16.14 -23.29 -16.80
C GLY A 139 16.45 -22.84 -18.24
N GLU A 140 15.52 -22.24 -18.94
CA GLU A 140 15.75 -21.65 -20.25
C GLU A 140 16.46 -20.29 -20.11
N MET A 141 17.20 -19.89 -21.15
CA MET A 141 17.97 -18.63 -21.14
C MET A 141 17.45 -17.66 -22.19
N ILE A 142 17.08 -16.47 -21.79
CA ILE A 142 16.75 -15.37 -22.69
C ILE A 142 18.09 -14.74 -23.13
N VAL A 143 18.46 -14.92 -24.39
CA VAL A 143 19.75 -14.47 -24.94
C VAL A 143 19.66 -13.20 -25.76
N ALA A 144 18.46 -12.79 -26.20
CA ALA A 144 18.24 -11.52 -26.89
C ALA A 144 16.79 -11.03 -26.70
N VAL A 145 16.60 -9.71 -26.83
CA VAL A 145 15.29 -9.02 -26.88
C VAL A 145 15.22 -8.24 -28.20
N GLY A 146 14.28 -8.60 -29.07
CA GLY A 146 14.26 -8.13 -30.45
C GLY A 146 15.56 -8.45 -31.17
N SER A 147 16.22 -7.46 -31.73
CA SER A 147 17.53 -7.58 -32.38
C SER A 147 18.71 -7.42 -31.40
N ARG A 148 18.48 -7.09 -30.13
CA ARG A 148 19.54 -6.75 -29.15
C ARG A 148 19.95 -7.99 -28.37
N SER A 149 21.23 -8.42 -28.54
CA SER A 149 21.83 -9.48 -27.72
C SER A 149 21.94 -9.04 -26.24
N LEU A 150 21.71 -9.98 -25.32
CA LEU A 150 21.89 -9.78 -23.88
C LEU A 150 23.26 -10.23 -23.36
N HIS A 151 24.14 -10.71 -24.22
CA HIS A 151 25.51 -11.15 -23.82
C HIS A 151 26.30 -9.98 -23.21
N GLY A 152 26.71 -10.11 -21.95
CA GLY A 152 27.46 -9.10 -21.24
C GLY A 152 26.65 -7.84 -20.85
N VAL A 153 25.35 -7.83 -21.05
CA VAL A 153 24.48 -6.70 -20.66
C VAL A 153 24.19 -6.76 -19.15
N PRO A 154 24.33 -5.63 -18.41
CA PRO A 154 23.96 -5.58 -17.00
C PRO A 154 22.50 -6.01 -16.77
N ALA A 155 22.24 -6.70 -15.65
CA ALA A 155 20.94 -7.28 -15.32
C ALA A 155 19.76 -6.28 -15.38
N ASP A 156 19.95 -5.09 -14.80
CA ASP A 156 18.91 -4.05 -14.80
C ASP A 156 18.57 -3.55 -16.20
N THR A 157 19.59 -3.44 -17.06
CA THR A 157 19.39 -3.04 -18.46
C THR A 157 18.70 -4.15 -19.25
N ALA A 158 19.10 -5.42 -19.05
CA ALA A 158 18.50 -6.56 -19.71
C ALA A 158 17.03 -6.75 -19.31
N THR A 159 16.72 -6.64 -18.02
CA THR A 159 15.32 -6.71 -17.52
C THR A 159 14.48 -5.53 -17.96
N ALA A 160 15.04 -4.32 -18.05
CA ALA A 160 14.36 -3.14 -18.57
C ALA A 160 13.92 -3.31 -20.04
N LEU A 161 14.65 -4.04 -20.86
CA LEU A 161 14.28 -4.35 -22.25
C LEU A 161 13.06 -5.29 -22.33
N ILE A 162 12.91 -6.18 -21.34
CA ILE A 162 11.78 -7.13 -21.27
C ILE A 162 10.53 -6.43 -20.76
N LYS A 163 10.66 -5.52 -19.78
CA LYS A 163 9.57 -4.69 -19.26
C LYS A 163 9.06 -3.71 -20.32
N GLY A 164 7.85 -3.20 -20.14
CA GLY A 164 7.24 -2.20 -21.03
C GLY A 164 5.74 -2.11 -20.83
N PRO A 165 5.01 -1.21 -21.54
CA PRO A 165 3.58 -1.00 -21.35
C PRO A 165 2.77 -2.29 -21.51
N PRO A 166 1.72 -2.53 -20.67
CA PRO A 166 0.83 -3.68 -20.82
C PRO A 166 0.19 -3.70 -22.20
N GLY A 167 -0.05 -4.88 -22.74
CA GLY A 167 -0.65 -5.08 -24.06
C GLY A 167 0.32 -4.93 -25.24
N THR A 168 1.60 -4.56 -24.99
CA THR A 168 2.63 -4.53 -26.03
C THR A 168 3.38 -5.85 -26.13
N ASP A 169 3.81 -6.23 -27.33
CA ASP A 169 4.57 -7.45 -27.55
C ASP A 169 6.07 -7.23 -27.35
N VAL A 170 6.74 -8.26 -26.83
CA VAL A 170 8.20 -8.37 -26.80
C VAL A 170 8.63 -9.66 -27.50
N GLU A 171 9.53 -9.54 -28.47
CA GLU A 171 10.17 -10.69 -29.11
C GLU A 171 11.40 -11.09 -28.30
N LEU A 172 11.46 -12.32 -27.82
CA LEU A 172 12.58 -12.89 -27.09
C LEU A 172 13.26 -13.93 -27.95
N THR A 173 14.60 -14.00 -27.92
CA THR A 173 15.31 -15.19 -28.38
C THR A 173 15.63 -16.03 -27.14
N VAL A 174 15.06 -17.21 -27.08
CA VAL A 174 15.16 -18.14 -25.95
C VAL A 174 16.02 -19.32 -26.36
N LYS A 175 17.04 -19.63 -25.55
CA LYS A 175 17.86 -20.84 -25.69
C LYS A 175 17.37 -21.86 -24.65
N PRO A 176 16.74 -22.94 -25.07
CA PRO A 176 16.29 -24.01 -24.16
C PRO A 176 17.49 -24.75 -23.57
N VAL A 177 17.25 -25.52 -22.50
CA VAL A 177 18.29 -26.37 -21.86
C VAL A 177 18.85 -27.36 -22.88
N HIS A 178 17.99 -27.88 -23.75
CA HIS A 178 18.37 -28.77 -24.84
C HIS A 178 17.74 -28.28 -26.13
N GLY A 179 18.55 -28.01 -27.16
CA GLY A 179 18.08 -27.59 -28.48
C GLY A 179 18.67 -26.27 -28.97
N ALA A 180 18.22 -25.84 -30.15
CA ALA A 180 18.63 -24.57 -30.75
C ALA A 180 17.81 -23.37 -30.20
N PRO A 181 18.40 -22.15 -30.14
CA PRO A 181 17.65 -20.96 -29.83
C PRO A 181 16.49 -20.74 -30.80
N HIS A 182 15.36 -20.26 -30.26
CA HIS A 182 14.17 -19.97 -31.04
C HIS A 182 13.58 -18.62 -30.60
N LYS A 183 12.75 -18.02 -31.46
CA LYS A 183 12.05 -16.80 -31.16
C LYS A 183 10.73 -17.08 -30.46
N LEU A 184 10.40 -16.26 -29.47
CA LEU A 184 9.18 -16.34 -28.69
C LEU A 184 8.60 -14.93 -28.55
N THR A 185 7.38 -14.70 -29.02
CA THR A 185 6.67 -13.44 -28.81
C THR A 185 5.81 -13.53 -27.57
N VAL A 186 5.94 -12.58 -26.66
CA VAL A 186 5.20 -12.53 -25.41
C VAL A 186 4.52 -11.16 -25.27
N THR A 187 3.20 -11.15 -25.14
CA THR A 187 2.45 -9.91 -24.88
C THR A 187 2.59 -9.55 -23.41
N ARG A 188 3.15 -8.37 -23.11
CA ARG A 188 3.32 -7.88 -21.75
C ARG A 188 1.97 -7.70 -21.08
N ALA A 189 1.90 -8.01 -19.80
CA ALA A 189 0.75 -7.76 -18.95
C ALA A 189 1.20 -7.18 -17.61
N ILE A 190 0.27 -6.67 -16.86
CA ILE A 190 0.49 -6.38 -15.44
C ILE A 190 0.75 -7.70 -14.74
N ILE A 191 1.93 -7.86 -14.16
CA ILE A 191 2.33 -9.05 -13.41
C ILE A 191 2.14 -8.74 -11.94
N SER A 192 1.16 -9.38 -11.33
CA SER A 192 1.05 -9.45 -9.88
C SER A 192 1.84 -10.67 -9.43
N GLU A 193 2.85 -10.50 -8.60
CA GLU A 193 3.43 -11.64 -7.90
C GLU A 193 2.35 -12.23 -6.99
N PRO A 194 2.10 -13.55 -7.03
CA PRO A 194 1.15 -14.17 -6.11
C PRO A 194 1.58 -13.89 -4.68
N VAL A 195 0.74 -13.19 -3.93
CA VAL A 195 1.00 -12.89 -2.51
C VAL A 195 0.49 -13.98 -1.58
N VAL A 196 -0.15 -15.02 -2.15
CA VAL A 196 -0.74 -16.13 -1.41
C VAL A 196 -0.08 -17.45 -1.80
N ALA A 197 0.41 -18.20 -0.82
CA ALA A 197 0.79 -19.59 -0.97
C ALA A 197 -0.21 -20.49 -0.21
N SER A 198 -0.47 -21.68 -0.73
CA SER A 198 -1.37 -22.62 -0.06
C SER A 198 -0.99 -24.06 -0.31
N MET A 199 -1.15 -24.90 0.71
CA MET A 199 -0.94 -26.34 0.58
C MET A 199 -1.80 -27.14 1.55
N MET A 200 -2.04 -28.41 1.19
CA MET A 200 -2.64 -29.40 2.08
C MET A 200 -1.57 -30.05 2.94
N ARG A 201 -1.80 -30.08 4.25
CA ARG A 201 -1.00 -30.84 5.24
C ARG A 201 -1.84 -31.98 5.80
N THR A 202 -1.24 -33.15 5.99
CA THR A 202 -1.92 -34.29 6.62
C THR A 202 -1.26 -34.55 7.97
N VAL A 203 -2.03 -34.37 9.06
CA VAL A 203 -1.57 -34.56 10.44
C VAL A 203 -2.44 -35.63 11.07
N HIS A 204 -1.82 -36.73 11.48
CA HIS A 204 -2.53 -37.92 12.03
C HIS A 204 -3.70 -38.41 11.17
N GLY A 205 -3.54 -38.40 9.83
CA GLY A 205 -4.57 -38.81 8.88
C GLY A 205 -5.65 -37.73 8.59
N VAL A 206 -5.63 -36.59 9.26
CA VAL A 206 -6.56 -35.47 9.06
C VAL A 206 -5.96 -34.46 8.06
N LYS A 207 -6.72 -34.13 7.02
CA LYS A 207 -6.33 -33.09 6.06
C LYS A 207 -6.59 -31.70 6.62
N LEU A 208 -5.55 -30.88 6.71
CA LEU A 208 -5.58 -29.50 7.18
C LEU A 208 -5.03 -28.59 6.06
N GLY A 209 -5.71 -27.49 5.77
CA GLY A 209 -5.27 -26.50 4.79
C GLY A 209 -4.39 -25.46 5.44
N TRP A 210 -3.27 -25.11 4.81
CA TRP A 210 -2.43 -23.98 5.16
C TRP A 210 -2.49 -22.94 4.05
N VAL A 211 -2.73 -21.68 4.43
CA VAL A 211 -2.77 -20.52 3.55
C VAL A 211 -1.87 -19.46 4.15
N TYR A 212 -0.81 -19.09 3.43
CA TYR A 212 0.10 -18.01 3.77
C TYR A 212 -0.26 -16.77 2.95
N LEU A 213 -0.23 -15.61 3.58
CA LEU A 213 -0.38 -14.31 2.96
C LEU A 213 0.85 -13.46 3.26
N ALA A 214 1.50 -12.95 2.21
CA ALA A 214 2.72 -12.14 2.33
C ALA A 214 2.43 -10.65 2.54
N THR A 215 1.31 -10.14 2.00
CA THR A 215 0.91 -8.72 2.12
C THR A 215 -0.53 -8.52 1.66
N PHE A 216 -1.18 -7.48 2.17
CA PHE A 216 -2.53 -7.07 1.80
C PHE A 216 -2.51 -6.10 0.60
N SER A 217 -2.09 -6.58 -0.57
CA SER A 217 -2.15 -5.83 -1.83
C SER A 217 -3.51 -5.98 -2.51
N GLU A 218 -3.79 -5.11 -3.49
CA GLU A 218 -5.03 -5.20 -4.29
C GLU A 218 -5.18 -6.60 -4.91
N GLY A 219 -6.36 -7.22 -4.68
CA GLY A 219 -6.68 -8.57 -5.16
C GLY A 219 -6.26 -9.71 -4.24
N SER A 220 -5.50 -9.47 -3.16
CA SER A 220 -5.08 -10.50 -2.20
C SER A 220 -6.25 -11.27 -1.59
N ALA A 221 -7.38 -10.60 -1.36
CA ALA A 221 -8.59 -11.27 -0.85
C ALA A 221 -9.16 -12.29 -1.83
N ALA A 222 -9.11 -12.03 -3.13
CA ALA A 222 -9.55 -12.98 -4.15
C ALA A 222 -8.63 -14.21 -4.20
N GLU A 223 -7.31 -14.00 -4.05
CA GLU A 223 -6.34 -15.09 -3.99
C GLU A 223 -6.54 -15.97 -2.73
N VAL A 224 -6.68 -15.34 -1.54
CA VAL A 224 -6.98 -16.06 -0.29
C VAL A 224 -8.29 -16.85 -0.42
N ARG A 225 -9.35 -16.24 -0.95
CA ARG A 225 -10.62 -16.92 -1.20
C ARG A 225 -10.45 -18.13 -2.08
N SER A 226 -9.78 -17.99 -3.22
CA SER A 226 -9.51 -19.08 -4.16
C SER A 226 -8.72 -20.24 -3.52
N ALA A 227 -7.70 -19.90 -2.73
CA ALA A 227 -6.90 -20.86 -1.98
C ALA A 227 -7.75 -21.65 -0.97
N VAL A 228 -8.58 -20.94 -0.20
CA VAL A 228 -9.49 -21.52 0.80
C VAL A 228 -10.51 -22.44 0.14
N GLU A 229 -11.17 -22.00 -0.94
CA GLU A 229 -12.13 -22.81 -1.70
C GLU A 229 -11.50 -24.08 -2.24
N LYS A 230 -10.30 -23.98 -2.83
CA LYS A 230 -9.53 -25.12 -3.34
C LYS A 230 -9.24 -26.14 -2.25
N LEU A 231 -8.75 -25.68 -1.08
CA LEU A 231 -8.41 -26.55 0.04
C LEU A 231 -9.66 -27.25 0.62
N ILE A 232 -10.78 -26.54 0.77
CA ILE A 232 -12.05 -27.12 1.21
C ILE A 232 -12.54 -28.19 0.22
N LYS A 233 -12.50 -27.91 -1.11
CA LYS A 233 -12.86 -28.89 -2.16
C LYS A 233 -11.95 -30.12 -2.13
N GLN A 234 -10.70 -29.99 -1.71
CA GLN A 234 -9.76 -31.10 -1.55
C GLN A 234 -9.95 -31.87 -0.22
N GLY A 235 -10.90 -31.45 0.62
CA GLY A 235 -11.27 -32.11 1.86
C GLY A 235 -10.54 -31.62 3.09
N ALA A 236 -10.05 -30.37 3.09
CA ALA A 236 -9.51 -29.76 4.31
C ALA A 236 -10.60 -29.66 5.38
N ARG A 237 -10.33 -30.21 6.57
CA ARG A 237 -11.25 -30.21 7.73
C ARG A 237 -11.00 -29.01 8.66
N GLY A 238 -9.89 -28.31 8.48
CA GLY A 238 -9.53 -27.11 9.21
C GLY A 238 -8.52 -26.28 8.41
N LEU A 239 -8.36 -25.01 8.78
CA LEU A 239 -7.52 -24.04 8.07
C LEU A 239 -6.55 -23.34 9.02
N VAL A 240 -5.29 -23.19 8.61
CA VAL A 240 -4.32 -22.27 9.20
C VAL A 240 -4.20 -21.09 8.24
N LEU A 241 -4.49 -19.88 8.73
CA LEU A 241 -4.14 -18.61 8.05
C LEU A 241 -2.81 -18.13 8.64
N ASP A 242 -1.77 -18.13 7.85
CA ASP A 242 -0.41 -17.74 8.25
C ASP A 242 -0.12 -16.32 7.83
N LEU A 243 0.00 -15.42 8.81
CA LEU A 243 0.27 -13.98 8.65
C LEU A 243 1.64 -13.60 9.22
N ARG A 244 2.53 -14.56 9.42
CA ARG A 244 3.89 -14.28 9.89
C ARG A 244 4.65 -13.48 8.85
N ALA A 245 5.47 -12.52 9.30
CA ALA A 245 6.23 -11.59 8.49
C ALA A 245 5.38 -10.73 7.53
N ASP A 246 4.05 -10.67 7.74
CA ASP A 246 3.14 -9.83 6.95
C ASP A 246 2.94 -8.48 7.66
N GLY A 247 3.61 -7.44 7.15
CA GLY A 247 3.53 -6.05 7.67
C GLY A 247 2.19 -5.35 7.40
N GLY A 248 1.23 -6.02 6.76
CA GLY A 248 -0.10 -5.50 6.45
C GLY A 248 -0.25 -4.99 5.01
N GLY A 249 -0.94 -3.89 4.84
CA GLY A 249 -1.26 -3.29 3.54
C GLY A 249 -2.64 -2.63 3.55
N LEU A 250 -3.45 -2.89 2.53
CA LEU A 250 -4.75 -2.25 2.33
C LEU A 250 -5.80 -2.74 3.34
N VAL A 251 -6.43 -1.79 4.05
CA VAL A 251 -7.52 -2.07 5.01
C VAL A 251 -8.76 -2.64 4.30
N SER A 252 -9.00 -2.24 3.06
CA SER A 252 -10.06 -2.81 2.21
C SER A 252 -9.87 -4.31 2.01
N GLU A 253 -8.65 -4.75 1.73
CA GLU A 253 -8.32 -6.16 1.58
C GLU A 253 -8.43 -6.92 2.92
N ALA A 254 -7.99 -6.31 4.03
CA ALA A 254 -8.17 -6.89 5.36
C ALA A 254 -9.65 -7.15 5.68
N ARG A 255 -10.53 -6.19 5.37
CA ARG A 255 -11.98 -6.35 5.52
C ARG A 255 -12.50 -7.52 4.68
N LEU A 256 -12.08 -7.62 3.42
CA LEU A 256 -12.52 -8.68 2.51
C LEU A 256 -12.00 -10.05 2.96
N ILE A 257 -10.73 -10.16 3.37
CA ILE A 257 -10.13 -11.41 3.87
C ILE A 257 -10.81 -11.86 5.17
N ALA A 258 -11.02 -10.96 6.14
CA ALA A 258 -11.77 -11.29 7.35
C ALA A 258 -13.19 -11.79 7.03
N SER A 259 -13.84 -11.21 6.01
CA SER A 259 -15.18 -11.59 5.56
C SER A 259 -15.27 -12.98 4.92
N ILE A 260 -14.15 -13.59 4.52
CA ILE A 260 -14.11 -15.01 4.09
C ILE A 260 -14.51 -15.94 5.25
N PHE A 261 -14.19 -15.53 6.47
CA PHE A 261 -14.32 -16.34 7.67
C PHE A 261 -15.37 -15.83 8.65
N ILE A 262 -15.70 -14.53 8.64
CA ILE A 262 -16.67 -13.87 9.51
C ILE A 262 -17.91 -13.50 8.69
N PRO A 263 -19.09 -14.10 8.96
CA PRO A 263 -20.27 -13.86 8.16
C PRO A 263 -20.90 -12.49 8.43
N SER A 264 -20.77 -11.93 9.64
CA SER A 264 -21.38 -10.65 10.02
C SER A 264 -20.67 -10.04 11.23
N GLY A 265 -20.86 -8.75 11.46
CA GLY A 265 -20.29 -8.01 12.58
C GLY A 265 -19.17 -7.06 12.16
N VAL A 266 -18.67 -6.32 13.13
CA VAL A 266 -17.58 -5.33 12.93
C VAL A 266 -16.26 -6.06 12.68
N ILE A 267 -15.50 -5.58 11.71
CA ILE A 267 -14.12 -6.02 11.47
C ILE A 267 -13.13 -5.05 12.10
N VAL A 268 -13.30 -3.76 11.85
CA VAL A 268 -12.46 -2.70 12.41
C VAL A 268 -13.23 -1.38 12.46
N THR A 269 -12.93 -0.56 13.45
CA THR A 269 -13.38 0.84 13.50
C THR A 269 -12.17 1.75 13.35
N THR A 270 -12.26 2.76 12.49
CA THR A 270 -11.24 3.80 12.35
C THR A 270 -11.72 5.10 12.98
N ARG A 271 -10.84 5.82 13.66
CA ARG A 271 -11.12 7.13 14.26
C ARG A 271 -9.93 8.06 14.05
N GLY A 272 -10.21 9.29 13.71
CA GLY A 272 -9.21 10.33 13.56
C GLY A 272 -9.69 11.67 14.10
N ARG A 273 -8.78 12.63 14.28
CA ARG A 273 -9.15 13.98 14.74
C ARG A 273 -9.98 14.74 13.70
N SER A 274 -9.59 14.65 12.44
CA SER A 274 -10.23 15.30 11.29
C SER A 274 -11.02 14.33 10.41
N GLN A 275 -10.94 13.04 10.71
CA GLN A 275 -11.61 11.98 9.96
C GLN A 275 -12.87 11.51 10.70
N PRO A 276 -13.98 11.22 9.98
CA PRO A 276 -15.14 10.66 10.61
C PRO A 276 -14.84 9.26 11.16
N THR A 277 -15.49 8.90 12.26
CA THR A 277 -15.46 7.51 12.73
C THR A 277 -16.12 6.61 11.68
N THR A 278 -15.34 5.64 11.16
CA THR A 278 -15.84 4.70 10.16
C THR A 278 -15.81 3.28 10.73
N VAL A 279 -16.97 2.60 10.64
CA VAL A 279 -17.11 1.21 11.09
C VAL A 279 -17.16 0.31 9.85
N LEU A 280 -16.13 -0.52 9.67
CA LEU A 280 -16.08 -1.50 8.60
C LEU A 280 -16.59 -2.84 9.11
N THR A 281 -17.68 -3.32 8.50
CA THR A 281 -18.32 -4.60 8.83
C THR A 281 -18.02 -5.68 7.80
N ALA A 282 -18.21 -6.93 8.18
CA ALA A 282 -18.13 -8.07 7.27
C ALA A 282 -19.13 -7.90 6.11
N THR A 283 -18.75 -8.42 4.93
CA THR A 283 -19.54 -8.27 3.69
C THR A 283 -20.66 -9.28 3.56
N GLY A 284 -20.79 -10.25 4.46
CA GLY A 284 -21.78 -11.34 4.39
C GLY A 284 -21.40 -12.47 3.42
N SER A 285 -20.19 -12.45 2.86
CA SER A 285 -19.75 -13.39 1.83
C SER A 285 -18.87 -14.55 2.37
N ALA A 286 -19.07 -14.95 3.63
CA ALA A 286 -18.27 -16.00 4.27
C ALA A 286 -18.48 -17.37 3.59
N ILE A 287 -17.37 -17.99 3.19
CA ILE A 287 -17.33 -19.33 2.58
C ILE A 287 -16.77 -20.38 3.56
N ALA A 288 -16.07 -19.96 4.59
CA ALA A 288 -15.41 -20.83 5.57
C ALA A 288 -15.84 -20.48 7.00
N GLY A 289 -17.01 -19.87 7.20
CA GLY A 289 -17.48 -19.41 8.52
C GLY A 289 -17.57 -20.49 9.62
N GLN A 290 -17.77 -21.75 9.23
CA GLN A 290 -17.89 -22.88 10.16
C GLN A 290 -16.66 -23.82 10.17
N VAL A 291 -15.70 -23.63 9.24
CA VAL A 291 -14.51 -24.50 9.18
C VAL A 291 -13.59 -24.14 10.37
N PRO A 292 -13.18 -25.08 11.23
CA PRO A 292 -12.22 -24.80 12.29
C PRO A 292 -10.98 -24.11 11.76
N MET A 293 -10.49 -23.08 12.47
CA MET A 293 -9.30 -22.37 12.00
C MET A 293 -8.42 -21.83 13.12
N VAL A 294 -7.17 -21.62 12.76
CA VAL A 294 -6.12 -20.99 13.55
C VAL A 294 -5.51 -19.86 12.73
N VAL A 295 -5.13 -18.78 13.37
CA VAL A 295 -4.28 -17.73 12.77
C VAL A 295 -2.89 -17.83 13.36
N LEU A 296 -1.88 -17.92 12.52
CA LEU A 296 -0.49 -17.99 12.93
C LEU A 296 0.17 -16.62 12.70
N VAL A 297 0.77 -16.06 13.75
CA VAL A 297 1.31 -14.70 13.76
C VAL A 297 2.70 -14.65 14.40
N ASP A 298 3.43 -13.58 14.11
CA ASP A 298 4.70 -13.28 14.76
C ASP A 298 4.85 -11.78 15.09
N ARG A 299 6.04 -11.39 15.55
CA ARG A 299 6.38 -10.01 15.91
C ARG A 299 6.33 -9.03 14.72
N ASP A 300 6.47 -9.53 13.51
CA ASP A 300 6.48 -8.74 12.28
C ASP A 300 5.09 -8.67 11.63
N THR A 301 4.11 -9.42 12.18
CA THR A 301 2.69 -9.28 11.82
C THR A 301 2.18 -7.92 12.27
N ALA A 302 1.77 -7.02 11.33
CA ALA A 302 1.45 -5.64 11.65
C ALA A 302 0.23 -5.10 10.87
N SER A 303 -0.41 -4.00 11.40
CA SER A 303 -1.40 -3.20 10.66
C SER A 303 -2.60 -4.01 10.15
N ALA A 304 -2.81 -4.12 8.83
CA ALA A 304 -3.91 -4.88 8.21
C ALA A 304 -3.96 -6.35 8.67
N SER A 305 -2.80 -6.98 8.87
CA SER A 305 -2.68 -8.34 9.43
C SER A 305 -3.18 -8.41 10.87
N GLU A 306 -2.91 -7.37 11.66
CA GLU A 306 -3.44 -7.27 13.03
C GLU A 306 -4.95 -7.02 13.04
N ILE A 307 -5.48 -6.25 12.07
CA ILE A 307 -6.93 -6.06 11.90
C ILE A 307 -7.64 -7.41 11.69
N VAL A 308 -7.13 -8.22 10.75
CA VAL A 308 -7.70 -9.55 10.48
C VAL A 308 -7.58 -10.46 11.69
N THR A 309 -6.40 -10.50 12.32
CA THR A 309 -6.14 -11.31 13.51
C THR A 309 -7.06 -10.93 14.66
N ALA A 310 -7.17 -9.62 14.96
CA ALA A 310 -8.04 -9.10 16.00
C ALA A 310 -9.52 -9.40 15.74
N ALA A 311 -9.97 -9.20 14.48
CA ALA A 311 -11.35 -9.50 14.13
C ALA A 311 -11.67 -10.99 14.34
N LEU A 312 -10.80 -11.88 13.89
CA LEU A 312 -10.97 -13.32 14.05
C LEU A 312 -10.93 -13.73 15.53
N GLN A 313 -10.06 -13.13 16.34
CA GLN A 313 -9.96 -13.36 17.78
C GLN A 313 -11.20 -12.85 18.53
N ASP A 314 -11.57 -11.59 18.33
CA ASP A 314 -12.67 -10.92 19.02
C ASP A 314 -14.04 -11.58 18.72
N HIS A 315 -14.23 -12.07 17.48
CA HIS A 315 -15.39 -12.88 17.08
C HIS A 315 -15.31 -14.35 17.56
N ARG A 316 -14.22 -14.75 18.26
CA ARG A 316 -13.96 -16.15 18.65
C ARG A 316 -14.00 -17.12 17.47
N ARG A 317 -13.65 -16.58 16.30
CA ARG A 317 -13.68 -17.34 15.05
C ARG A 317 -12.43 -18.21 14.87
N ALA A 318 -11.29 -17.74 15.36
CA ALA A 318 -10.03 -18.45 15.31
C ALA A 318 -9.30 -18.38 16.65
N THR A 319 -8.42 -19.35 16.89
CA THR A 319 -7.38 -19.25 17.94
C THR A 319 -6.13 -18.65 17.31
N VAL A 320 -5.56 -17.66 17.95
CA VAL A 320 -4.29 -17.07 17.53
C VAL A 320 -3.14 -17.84 18.14
N VAL A 321 -2.19 -18.26 17.31
CA VAL A 321 -0.98 -19.00 17.66
C VAL A 321 0.24 -18.18 17.26
N GLY A 322 1.28 -18.14 18.07
CA GLY A 322 2.53 -17.46 17.73
C GLY A 322 3.10 -16.58 18.82
N THR A 323 3.70 -15.45 18.44
CA THR A 323 4.18 -14.42 19.36
C THR A 323 3.26 -13.20 19.36
N HIS A 324 3.50 -12.24 20.27
CA HIS A 324 2.83 -10.96 20.19
C HIS A 324 3.10 -10.30 18.84
N THR A 325 2.06 -9.68 18.23
CA THR A 325 2.20 -8.95 16.99
C THR A 325 2.80 -7.56 17.23
N TYR A 326 3.08 -6.83 16.16
CA TYR A 326 3.82 -5.58 16.20
C TYR A 326 3.16 -4.49 17.06
N GLY A 327 1.86 -4.25 16.90
CA GLY A 327 1.14 -3.19 17.61
C GLY A 327 1.07 -1.86 16.82
N LYS A 328 0.83 -1.93 15.50
CA LYS A 328 0.61 -0.72 14.69
C LYS A 328 -0.86 -0.33 14.72
N GLY A 329 -1.24 0.48 15.72
CA GLY A 329 -2.62 0.92 15.94
C GLY A 329 -3.03 2.18 15.19
N VAL A 330 -2.26 2.65 14.20
CA VAL A 330 -2.51 3.88 13.44
C VAL A 330 -2.55 3.63 11.93
N PHE A 331 -3.22 4.54 11.20
CA PHE A 331 -3.23 4.53 9.74
C PHE A 331 -2.84 5.87 9.14
N GLN A 332 -2.26 5.78 7.96
CA GLN A 332 -1.83 6.94 7.18
C GLN A 332 -2.75 7.16 5.99
N GLU A 333 -2.87 8.42 5.59
CA GLU A 333 -3.42 8.83 4.30
C GLU A 333 -2.33 9.49 3.47
N LEU A 334 -2.51 9.42 2.17
CA LEU A 334 -1.61 9.98 1.18
C LEU A 334 -2.27 11.21 0.57
N GLU A 335 -1.73 12.40 0.88
CA GLU A 335 -2.25 13.71 0.49
C GLU A 335 -1.38 14.32 -0.62
N PRO A 336 -1.81 14.31 -1.88
CA PRO A 336 -1.06 14.94 -2.96
C PRO A 336 -0.93 16.45 -2.76
N LEU A 337 0.25 16.99 -3.08
CA LEU A 337 0.54 18.43 -3.04
C LEU A 337 0.62 19.01 -4.44
N SER A 338 0.31 20.31 -4.57
CA SER A 338 0.33 21.05 -5.84
C SER A 338 1.71 21.05 -6.53
N GLY A 339 2.80 20.83 -5.78
CA GLY A 339 4.16 20.69 -6.29
C GLY A 339 4.47 19.32 -6.92
N GLY A 340 3.49 18.41 -7.01
CA GLY A 340 3.63 17.06 -7.56
C GLY A 340 4.17 16.02 -6.57
N GLY A 341 4.56 16.41 -5.36
CA GLY A 341 4.85 15.47 -4.26
C GLY A 341 3.60 15.13 -3.47
N ALA A 342 3.76 14.35 -2.38
CA ALA A 342 2.68 14.01 -1.48
C ALA A 342 3.15 13.96 -0.02
N ILE A 343 2.21 14.14 0.90
CA ILE A 343 2.42 13.87 2.32
C ILE A 343 1.71 12.56 2.64
N LYS A 344 2.45 11.58 3.13
CA LYS A 344 1.89 10.42 3.81
C LYS A 344 1.85 10.77 5.29
N ILE A 345 0.65 10.90 5.85
CA ILE A 345 0.47 11.42 7.21
C ILE A 345 -0.43 10.49 8.04
N THR A 346 -0.08 10.26 9.29
CA THR A 346 -0.92 9.54 10.24
C THR A 346 -2.14 10.40 10.59
N VAL A 347 -3.32 9.91 10.23
CA VAL A 347 -4.59 10.65 10.38
C VAL A 347 -5.54 10.03 11.39
N GLY A 348 -5.27 8.82 11.87
CA GLY A 348 -6.16 8.17 12.82
C GLY A 348 -5.66 6.82 13.33
N GLU A 349 -6.51 6.18 14.12
CA GLU A 349 -6.24 4.95 14.85
C GLU A 349 -7.23 3.84 14.49
N TYR A 350 -6.77 2.59 14.63
CA TYR A 350 -7.58 1.38 14.50
C TYR A 350 -8.09 0.87 15.83
N PHE A 351 -9.36 0.47 15.86
CA PHE A 351 -9.99 -0.19 16.99
C PHE A 351 -10.58 -1.53 16.58
N THR A 352 -10.33 -2.56 17.37
CA THR A 352 -10.83 -3.91 17.15
C THR A 352 -12.36 -3.95 17.35
N PRO A 353 -13.06 -5.03 16.97
CA PRO A 353 -14.49 -5.18 17.25
C PRO A 353 -14.87 -4.94 18.73
N ASN A 354 -14.01 -5.33 19.67
CA ASN A 354 -14.22 -5.10 21.11
C ASN A 354 -13.78 -3.68 21.57
N GLY A 355 -13.40 -2.78 20.66
CA GLY A 355 -13.06 -1.38 20.94
C GLY A 355 -11.65 -1.17 21.49
N ARG A 356 -10.77 -2.18 21.47
CA ARG A 356 -9.37 -2.06 21.86
C ARG A 356 -8.56 -1.42 20.72
N ASN A 357 -7.70 -0.44 21.02
CA ASN A 357 -6.73 0.07 20.05
C ASN A 357 -5.59 -0.96 19.87
N LEU A 358 -5.20 -1.21 18.61
CA LEU A 358 -4.17 -2.21 18.28
C LEU A 358 -2.78 -1.87 18.81
N GLY A 359 -2.45 -0.58 18.95
CA GLY A 359 -1.15 -0.11 19.44
C GLY A 359 -1.19 0.46 20.86
N GLY A 360 -2.30 0.30 21.60
CA GLY A 360 -2.43 0.82 22.96
C GLY A 360 -2.52 2.35 23.06
N GLY A 361 -3.01 3.02 22.01
CA GLY A 361 -3.06 4.48 21.86
C GLY A 361 -1.92 5.00 20.98
N GLY A 362 -1.83 4.50 19.74
CA GLY A 362 -0.79 4.85 18.77
C GLY A 362 -0.06 3.65 18.21
N VAL A 363 1.25 3.64 18.31
CA VAL A 363 2.11 2.51 17.93
C VAL A 363 3.02 2.17 19.11
N LYS A 364 2.95 0.91 19.53
CA LYS A 364 3.84 0.40 20.58
C LYS A 364 4.25 -1.02 20.22
N GLU A 365 5.50 -1.19 19.84
CA GLU A 365 6.04 -2.49 19.48
C GLU A 365 5.78 -3.54 20.60
N GLY A 366 5.25 -4.70 20.20
CA GLY A 366 4.87 -5.79 21.12
C GLY A 366 3.56 -5.56 21.89
N ALA A 367 2.82 -4.46 21.65
CA ALA A 367 1.51 -4.21 22.28
C ALA A 367 0.33 -4.69 21.43
N GLY A 368 0.58 -5.31 20.30
CA GLY A 368 -0.42 -5.80 19.37
C GLY A 368 -1.31 -6.91 19.90
N ILE A 369 -1.57 -7.89 19.08
CA ILE A 369 -2.43 -9.02 19.44
C ILE A 369 -1.64 -10.02 20.30
N THR A 370 -2.22 -10.39 21.43
CA THR A 370 -1.70 -11.46 22.29
C THR A 370 -2.24 -12.80 21.81
N PRO A 371 -1.38 -13.74 21.41
CA PRO A 371 -1.83 -15.08 21.02
C PRO A 371 -2.34 -15.87 22.22
N GLU A 372 -3.36 -16.71 22.00
CA GLU A 372 -3.85 -17.67 23.01
C GLU A 372 -2.88 -18.84 23.20
N VAL A 373 -2.21 -19.24 22.11
CA VAL A 373 -1.17 -20.29 22.15
C VAL A 373 0.17 -19.68 21.78
N ARG A 374 1.03 -19.56 22.78
CA ARG A 374 2.34 -18.94 22.58
C ARG A 374 3.34 -19.91 21.97
N VAL A 375 4.06 -19.43 20.95
CA VAL A 375 5.25 -20.05 20.39
C VAL A 375 6.46 -19.25 20.89
N PRO A 376 7.52 -19.88 21.43
CA PRO A 376 8.70 -19.15 21.86
C PRO A 376 9.34 -18.38 20.71
N SER A 377 9.88 -17.18 20.99
CA SER A 377 10.65 -16.40 20.01
C SER A 377 11.95 -17.12 19.66
N GLY A 378 12.36 -17.05 18.39
CA GLY A 378 13.63 -17.63 17.92
C GLY A 378 13.58 -19.11 17.55
N VAL A 379 12.41 -19.75 17.62
CA VAL A 379 12.19 -21.08 17.00
C VAL A 379 12.07 -20.93 15.49
N ASP A 380 12.40 -22.01 14.77
CA ASP A 380 12.29 -21.98 13.31
C ASP A 380 10.82 -21.85 12.83
N THR A 381 10.70 -21.45 11.59
CA THR A 381 9.41 -21.19 10.96
C THR A 381 8.52 -22.43 10.89
N GLU A 382 9.11 -23.63 10.70
CA GLU A 382 8.36 -24.88 10.60
C GLU A 382 7.78 -25.27 11.96
N HIS A 383 8.53 -25.11 13.06
CA HIS A 383 8.02 -25.41 14.41
C HIS A 383 6.78 -24.57 14.77
N GLY A 384 6.77 -23.28 14.42
CA GLY A 384 5.58 -22.44 14.62
C GLY A 384 4.36 -22.97 13.87
N LEU A 385 4.56 -23.44 12.63
CA LEU A 385 3.50 -24.05 11.83
C LEU A 385 3.04 -25.40 12.44
N GLU A 386 3.93 -26.22 12.94
CA GLU A 386 3.58 -27.47 13.61
C GLU A 386 2.67 -27.23 14.81
N VAL A 387 3.02 -26.26 15.68
CA VAL A 387 2.18 -25.88 16.83
C VAL A 387 0.79 -25.43 16.37
N ALA A 388 0.71 -24.64 15.31
CA ALA A 388 -0.57 -24.20 14.74
C ALA A 388 -1.41 -25.38 14.21
N LEU A 389 -0.78 -26.33 13.49
CA LEU A 389 -1.44 -27.51 12.97
C LEU A 389 -1.94 -28.44 14.09
N HIS A 390 -1.15 -28.65 15.14
CA HIS A 390 -1.57 -29.45 16.31
C HIS A 390 -2.71 -28.74 17.08
N THR A 391 -2.63 -27.43 17.24
CA THR A 391 -3.72 -26.64 17.85
C THR A 391 -5.01 -26.76 17.06
N LEU A 392 -4.90 -26.71 15.73
CA LEU A 392 -6.03 -26.87 14.82
C LEU A 392 -6.62 -28.30 14.88
N LEU A 393 -5.75 -29.30 14.88
CA LEU A 393 -6.17 -30.71 14.95
C LEU A 393 -7.06 -30.99 16.17
N ALA A 394 -6.76 -30.38 17.32
CA ALA A 394 -7.58 -30.50 18.53
C ALA A 394 -9.00 -29.91 18.38
N LYS A 395 -9.24 -29.08 17.40
CA LYS A 395 -10.55 -28.45 17.09
C LYS A 395 -11.31 -29.18 15.99
N VAL A 396 -10.67 -30.07 15.26
CA VAL A 396 -11.25 -30.86 14.18
C VAL A 396 -11.65 -32.22 14.76
N LYS A 397 -12.92 -32.34 15.09
CA LYS A 397 -13.52 -33.62 15.57
C LYS A 397 -13.99 -34.50 14.42
#